data_51323e1c9959bd341603f5ec0d9a1ce3
#
_entry.id   51323e1c9959bd341603f5ec0d9a1ce3
#
_cell.length_a   1.000
_cell.length_b   1.000
_cell.length_c   1.000
_cell.angle_alpha   90.00
_cell.angle_beta   90.00
_cell.angle_gamma   90.00
#
_symmetry.space_group_name_H-M   'P 1'
#
loop_
_entity.id
_entity.type
_entity.pdbx_description
1 polymer ?
#
loop_
_entity_poly.entity_id
_entity_poly.type
_entity_poly.pdbx_seq_one_letter_code
_entity_poly.pdbx_strand_id
1 'polypeptide(L)'
;MLVVAALGRELAALRREAHPQVALLETGEGPTNAERVLRSWLDAETPRALLGIGFAGALSSSLDVGDLVVARECRTSTGDSVATTPILLEAAKRIQADGLAVRFGVTLTVDQVVCQAEGKRRLALTLAPGEIACVDMESSAVARACAERGVPFLIVRCVSDLFAEDLPVDFNRCRGADGRVNNLKVIASAIGRPSSIKGLLELRKRAMICSEKLADFVGRLLSEIV
;
A
#
# COMPACT_ATOMS: atom_id res chain seq x y z
N MET A 1 -18.19 5.12 -1.51
CA MET A 1 -17.02 4.27 -1.19
C MET A 1 -15.99 5.09 -0.40
N LEU A 2 -15.29 4.49 0.55
CA LEU A 2 -14.14 5.11 1.22
C LEU A 2 -12.84 4.61 0.60
N VAL A 3 -11.94 5.50 0.16
CA VAL A 3 -10.59 5.17 -0.24
C VAL A 3 -9.61 5.63 0.83
N VAL A 4 -8.80 4.72 1.33
CA VAL A 4 -7.87 4.94 2.45
C VAL A 4 -6.44 4.75 1.97
N ALA A 5 -5.57 5.69 2.34
CA ALA A 5 -4.13 5.58 2.11
C ALA A 5 -3.33 6.16 3.28
N ALA A 6 -2.11 5.72 3.45
CA ALA A 6 -1.23 6.22 4.50
C ALA A 6 -0.74 7.66 4.24
N LEU A 7 -0.47 7.97 2.99
CA LEU A 7 0.21 9.20 2.58
C LEU A 7 -0.59 9.97 1.53
N GLY A 8 -0.58 11.30 1.65
CA GLY A 8 -1.23 12.18 0.67
C GLY A 8 -0.72 12.00 -0.77
N ARG A 9 0.53 11.59 -0.96
CA ARG A 9 1.10 11.30 -2.28
C ARG A 9 0.51 10.05 -2.94
N GLU A 10 -0.02 9.11 -2.18
CA GLU A 10 -0.73 7.94 -2.69
C GLU A 10 -2.12 8.31 -3.24
N LEU A 11 -2.74 9.34 -2.67
CA LEU A 11 -4.01 9.91 -3.09
C LEU A 11 -3.86 11.02 -4.13
N ALA A 12 -2.63 11.40 -4.50
CA ALA A 12 -2.38 12.62 -5.27
C ALA A 12 -3.05 12.60 -6.66
N ALA A 13 -3.05 11.47 -7.34
CA ALA A 13 -3.72 11.32 -8.64
C ALA A 13 -5.25 11.37 -8.48
N LEU A 14 -5.81 10.61 -7.52
CA LEU A 14 -7.24 10.61 -7.23
C LEU A 14 -7.80 11.98 -6.83
N ARG A 15 -7.03 12.78 -6.11
CA ARG A 15 -7.44 14.15 -5.74
C ARG A 15 -7.58 15.09 -6.94
N ARG A 16 -6.96 14.76 -8.07
CA ARG A 16 -7.10 15.52 -9.32
C ARG A 16 -8.34 15.13 -10.12
N GLU A 17 -8.85 13.94 -9.85
CA GLU A 17 -10.04 13.40 -10.48
C GLU A 17 -11.22 13.58 -9.53
N ALA A 18 -12.26 14.29 -9.96
CA ALA A 18 -13.46 14.47 -9.13
C ALA A 18 -14.29 13.19 -9.12
N HIS A 19 -14.29 12.47 -8.02
CA HIS A 19 -15.14 11.30 -7.80
C HIS A 19 -16.17 11.60 -6.70
N PRO A 20 -17.36 12.13 -7.01
CA PRO A 20 -18.31 12.59 -5.99
C PRO A 20 -18.84 11.48 -5.08
N GLN A 21 -18.69 10.22 -5.48
CA GLN A 21 -19.10 9.05 -4.69
C GLN A 21 -17.98 8.48 -3.79
N VAL A 22 -16.81 9.11 -3.79
CA VAL A 22 -15.61 8.62 -3.08
C VAL A 22 -15.20 9.62 -1.99
N ALA A 23 -15.18 9.15 -0.75
CA ALA A 23 -14.50 9.85 0.33
C ALA A 23 -13.02 9.40 0.37
N LEU A 24 -12.09 10.33 0.58
CA LEU A 24 -10.66 10.05 0.68
C LEU A 24 -10.19 10.26 2.12
N LEU A 25 -9.52 9.27 2.69
CA LEU A 25 -9.00 9.32 4.05
C LEU A 25 -7.48 9.08 4.05
N GLU A 26 -6.72 10.03 4.59
CA GLU A 26 -5.30 9.89 4.85
C GLU A 26 -5.08 9.51 6.32
N THR A 27 -4.46 8.35 6.57
CA THR A 27 -4.30 7.82 7.93
C THR A 27 -2.98 8.18 8.60
N GLY A 28 -1.97 8.51 7.83
CA GLY A 28 -0.58 8.56 8.28
C GLY A 28 0.08 7.18 8.23
N GLU A 29 1.41 7.17 8.29
CA GLU A 29 2.23 5.97 8.19
C GLU A 29 2.13 5.09 9.44
N GLY A 30 2.17 3.77 9.21
CA GLY A 30 2.25 2.72 10.21
C GLY A 30 0.91 2.22 10.74
N PRO A 31 0.90 0.97 11.26
CA PRO A 31 -0.33 0.26 11.59
C PRO A 31 -1.14 0.96 12.70
N THR A 32 -0.48 1.55 13.70
CA THR A 32 -1.14 2.25 14.81
C THR A 32 -1.89 3.49 14.33
N ASN A 33 -1.31 4.29 13.43
CA ASN A 33 -1.99 5.45 12.86
C ASN A 33 -3.16 5.03 11.97
N ALA A 34 -2.94 4.04 11.10
CA ALA A 34 -3.98 3.51 10.23
C ALA A 34 -5.18 3.02 11.04
N GLU A 35 -4.94 2.22 12.07
CA GLU A 35 -5.99 1.69 12.93
C GLU A 35 -6.74 2.83 13.66
N ARG A 36 -6.03 3.73 14.31
CA ARG A 36 -6.63 4.81 15.11
C ARG A 36 -7.50 5.74 14.26
N VAL A 37 -6.96 6.20 13.11
CA VAL A 37 -7.66 7.16 12.25
C VAL A 37 -8.86 6.50 11.58
N LEU A 38 -8.68 5.27 11.06
CA LEU A 38 -9.76 4.55 10.41
C LEU A 38 -10.88 4.18 11.38
N ARG A 39 -10.56 3.72 12.60
CA ARG A 39 -11.58 3.42 13.62
C ARG A 39 -12.39 4.67 13.96
N SER A 40 -11.74 5.80 14.19
CA SER A 40 -12.42 7.08 14.47
C SER A 40 -13.36 7.49 13.34
N TRP A 41 -12.97 7.26 12.08
CA TRP A 41 -13.83 7.54 10.92
C TRP A 41 -15.01 6.57 10.86
N LEU A 42 -14.77 5.26 11.05
CA LEU A 42 -15.80 4.22 11.03
C LEU A 42 -16.78 4.28 12.21
N ASP A 43 -16.41 4.96 13.30
CA ASP A 43 -17.32 5.23 14.43
C ASP A 43 -18.36 6.30 14.07
N ALA A 44 -18.01 7.21 13.14
CA ALA A 44 -18.90 8.28 12.70
C ALA A 44 -19.71 7.91 11.44
N GLU A 45 -19.13 7.09 10.55
CA GLU A 45 -19.70 6.78 9.24
C GLU A 45 -19.49 5.31 8.88
N THR A 46 -20.45 4.74 8.13
CA THR A 46 -20.34 3.37 7.61
C THR A 46 -20.33 3.42 6.08
N PRO A 47 -19.17 3.19 5.42
CA PRO A 47 -19.10 3.16 3.98
C PRO A 47 -19.67 1.85 3.43
N ARG A 48 -20.25 1.87 2.22
CA ARG A 48 -20.70 0.65 1.54
C ARG A 48 -19.56 -0.33 1.26
N ALA A 49 -18.37 0.21 1.00
CA ALA A 49 -17.14 -0.55 0.83
C ALA A 49 -15.93 0.36 1.11
N LEU A 50 -14.81 -0.25 1.49
CA LEU A 50 -13.53 0.41 1.69
C LEU A 50 -12.48 -0.15 0.71
N LEU A 51 -11.75 0.73 0.08
CA LEU A 51 -10.58 0.41 -0.72
C LEU A 51 -9.33 0.98 -0.05
N GLY A 52 -8.46 0.13 0.44
CA GLY A 52 -7.13 0.52 0.91
C GLY A 52 -6.14 0.53 -0.26
N ILE A 53 -5.56 1.69 -0.55
CA ILE A 53 -4.53 1.82 -1.58
C ILE A 53 -3.22 2.30 -0.98
N GLY A 54 -2.11 2.05 -1.66
CA GLY A 54 -0.81 2.55 -1.23
C GLY A 54 0.36 1.90 -1.97
N PHE A 55 1.55 2.33 -1.61
CA PHE A 55 2.78 1.76 -2.14
C PHE A 55 3.25 0.59 -1.30
N ALA A 56 4.03 -0.30 -1.91
CA ALA A 56 4.61 -1.46 -1.22
C ALA A 56 5.94 -1.87 -1.85
N GLY A 57 6.80 -2.51 -1.05
CA GLY A 57 8.00 -3.18 -1.54
C GLY A 57 7.67 -4.58 -2.07
N ALA A 58 8.31 -5.01 -3.16
CA ALA A 58 8.15 -6.35 -3.66
C ALA A 58 8.76 -7.40 -2.72
N LEU A 59 8.03 -8.49 -2.44
CA LEU A 59 8.55 -9.70 -1.79
C LEU A 59 8.69 -10.88 -2.76
N SER A 60 8.28 -10.71 -4.01
CA SER A 60 8.43 -11.69 -5.08
C SER A 60 9.30 -11.10 -6.19
N SER A 61 10.25 -11.89 -6.70
CA SER A 61 11.16 -11.48 -7.78
C SER A 61 10.46 -11.32 -9.14
N SER A 62 9.22 -11.78 -9.27
CA SER A 62 8.38 -11.65 -10.46
C SER A 62 7.58 -10.34 -10.50
N LEU A 63 7.71 -9.48 -9.49
CA LEU A 63 7.06 -8.18 -9.43
C LEU A 63 8.01 -7.08 -9.88
N ASP A 64 7.50 -6.21 -10.75
CA ASP A 64 8.19 -5.02 -11.24
C ASP A 64 7.61 -3.74 -10.64
N VAL A 65 8.38 -2.65 -10.70
CA VAL A 65 7.90 -1.32 -10.27
C VAL A 65 6.68 -0.92 -11.08
N GLY A 66 5.64 -0.55 -10.36
CA GLY A 66 4.34 -0.20 -10.95
C GLY A 66 3.38 -1.36 -11.11
N ASP A 67 3.76 -2.60 -10.75
CA ASP A 67 2.80 -3.69 -10.69
C ASP A 67 1.77 -3.42 -9.60
N LEU A 68 0.49 -3.66 -9.94
CA LEU A 68 -0.61 -3.61 -8.98
C LEU A 68 -0.81 -5.00 -8.36
N VAL A 69 -0.72 -5.06 -7.03
CA VAL A 69 -1.00 -6.27 -6.26
C VAL A 69 -2.32 -6.10 -5.54
N VAL A 70 -3.32 -6.87 -5.96
CA VAL A 70 -4.60 -7.01 -5.25
C VAL A 70 -4.43 -8.09 -4.19
N ALA A 71 -4.62 -7.72 -2.93
CA ALA A 71 -4.48 -8.65 -1.82
C ALA A 71 -5.68 -9.60 -1.77
N ARG A 72 -5.42 -10.92 -1.84
CA ARG A 72 -6.41 -11.94 -1.48
C ARG A 72 -6.61 -11.98 0.02
N GLU A 73 -5.54 -11.71 0.75
CA GLU A 73 -5.53 -11.57 2.20
C GLU A 73 -4.40 -10.64 2.65
N CYS A 74 -4.57 -10.06 3.82
CA CYS A 74 -3.60 -9.22 4.48
C CYS A 74 -3.06 -9.98 5.69
N ARG A 75 -1.74 -10.23 5.72
CA ARG A 75 -1.05 -10.96 6.80
C ARG A 75 -0.20 -10.01 7.63
N THR A 76 -0.07 -10.29 8.91
CA THR A 76 0.96 -9.70 9.77
C THR A 76 2.21 -10.56 9.79
N SER A 77 3.34 -10.00 10.21
CA SER A 77 4.57 -10.75 10.46
C SER A 77 4.45 -11.77 11.61
N THR A 78 3.42 -11.67 12.43
CA THR A 78 3.09 -12.60 13.55
C THR A 78 2.20 -13.76 13.11
N GLY A 79 1.70 -13.76 11.87
CA GLY A 79 0.92 -14.85 11.29
C GLY A 79 -0.60 -14.63 11.28
N ASP A 80 -1.11 -13.55 11.89
CA ASP A 80 -2.53 -13.21 11.77
C ASP A 80 -2.86 -12.85 10.32
N SER A 81 -4.03 -13.27 9.84
CA SER A 81 -4.47 -12.92 8.49
C SER A 81 -5.95 -12.54 8.44
N VAL A 82 -6.29 -11.67 7.49
CA VAL A 82 -7.67 -11.27 7.19
C VAL A 82 -7.87 -11.37 5.69
N ALA A 83 -8.83 -12.20 5.27
CA ALA A 83 -9.17 -12.38 3.86
C ALA A 83 -9.94 -11.17 3.31
N THR A 84 -9.63 -10.77 2.10
CA THR A 84 -10.36 -9.74 1.35
C THR A 84 -11.79 -10.18 1.06
N THR A 85 -12.71 -9.22 1.01
CA THR A 85 -14.12 -9.48 0.73
C THR A 85 -14.32 -10.07 -0.67
N PRO A 86 -14.92 -11.27 -0.81
CA PRO A 86 -14.97 -12.02 -2.06
C PRO A 86 -15.57 -11.24 -3.24
N ILE A 87 -16.68 -10.51 -3.02
CA ILE A 87 -17.36 -9.77 -4.10
C ILE A 87 -16.45 -8.66 -4.69
N LEU A 88 -15.63 -8.01 -3.87
CA LEU A 88 -14.67 -6.99 -4.34
C LEU A 88 -13.48 -7.64 -5.05
N LEU A 89 -13.08 -8.83 -4.61
CA LEU A 89 -12.03 -9.60 -5.28
C LEU A 89 -12.49 -10.03 -6.69
N GLU A 90 -13.74 -10.44 -6.85
CA GLU A 90 -14.31 -10.77 -8.16
C GLU A 90 -14.40 -9.53 -9.07
N ALA A 91 -14.76 -8.36 -8.52
CA ALA A 91 -14.71 -7.10 -9.30
C ALA A 91 -13.28 -6.81 -9.79
N ALA A 92 -12.26 -6.98 -8.94
CA ALA A 92 -10.86 -6.81 -9.35
C ALA A 92 -10.41 -7.83 -10.42
N LYS A 93 -10.93 -9.05 -10.42
CA LYS A 93 -10.68 -10.03 -11.49
C LYS A 93 -11.27 -9.61 -12.82
N ARG A 94 -12.47 -8.99 -12.83
CA ARG A 94 -13.06 -8.44 -14.07
C ARG A 94 -12.20 -7.30 -14.62
N ILE A 95 -11.70 -6.41 -13.77
CA ILE A 95 -10.78 -5.34 -14.18
C ILE A 95 -9.51 -5.91 -14.84
N GLN A 96 -8.95 -7.00 -14.31
CA GLN A 96 -7.83 -7.71 -14.93
C GLN A 96 -8.20 -8.26 -16.30
N ALA A 97 -9.38 -8.86 -16.44
CA ALA A 97 -9.86 -9.39 -17.71
C ALA A 97 -10.03 -8.29 -18.77
N ASP A 98 -10.38 -7.06 -18.35
CA ASP A 98 -10.49 -5.87 -19.20
C ASP A 98 -9.15 -5.20 -19.52
N GLY A 99 -8.03 -5.88 -19.24
CA GLY A 99 -6.69 -5.53 -19.71
C GLY A 99 -5.83 -4.70 -18.75
N LEU A 100 -6.30 -4.40 -17.52
CA LEU A 100 -5.40 -3.80 -16.52
C LEU A 100 -4.47 -4.88 -15.94
N ALA A 101 -3.16 -4.64 -16.02
CA ALA A 101 -2.16 -5.56 -15.47
C ALA A 101 -2.21 -5.55 -13.94
N VAL A 102 -2.86 -6.58 -13.36
CA VAL A 102 -3.03 -6.77 -11.93
C VAL A 102 -2.49 -8.13 -11.52
N ARG A 103 -1.82 -8.22 -10.39
CA ARG A 103 -1.39 -9.47 -9.76
C ARG A 103 -2.24 -9.74 -8.53
N PHE A 104 -2.66 -10.97 -8.34
CA PHE A 104 -3.36 -11.38 -7.11
C PHE A 104 -2.38 -12.07 -6.17
N GLY A 105 -2.24 -11.52 -4.97
CA GLY A 105 -1.23 -11.98 -4.03
C GLY A 105 -1.61 -11.72 -2.58
N VAL A 106 -0.61 -11.58 -1.73
CA VAL A 106 -0.72 -11.32 -0.31
C VAL A 106 0.00 -10.02 0.03
N THR A 107 -0.55 -9.22 0.94
CA THR A 107 0.22 -8.17 1.60
C THR A 107 0.73 -8.68 2.94
N LEU A 108 2.01 -8.46 3.22
CA LEU A 108 2.63 -8.71 4.52
C LEU A 108 2.88 -7.38 5.22
N THR A 109 2.16 -7.13 6.30
CA THR A 109 2.28 -5.88 7.07
C THR A 109 3.35 -6.02 8.14
N VAL A 110 4.25 -5.04 8.20
CA VAL A 110 5.35 -4.93 9.17
C VAL A 110 5.33 -3.56 9.86
N ASP A 111 6.00 -3.45 11.01
CA ASP A 111 6.00 -2.20 11.80
C ASP A 111 6.99 -1.15 11.31
N GLN A 112 7.96 -1.56 10.48
CA GLN A 112 9.03 -0.69 9.98
C GLN A 112 9.24 -0.88 8.49
N VAL A 113 9.71 0.17 7.82
CA VAL A 113 10.08 0.10 6.40
C VAL A 113 11.21 -0.91 6.20
N VAL A 114 11.04 -1.83 5.26
CA VAL A 114 12.06 -2.81 4.88
C VAL A 114 13.04 -2.17 3.90
N CYS A 115 14.03 -1.46 4.42
CA CYS A 115 14.95 -0.66 3.62
C CYS A 115 16.02 -1.48 2.87
N GLN A 116 16.24 -2.75 3.24
CA GLN A 116 17.29 -3.59 2.67
C GLN A 116 16.70 -4.81 1.96
N ALA A 117 17.28 -5.18 0.82
CA ALA A 117 16.91 -6.38 0.07
C ALA A 117 17.01 -7.67 0.91
N GLU A 118 18.00 -7.73 1.82
CA GLU A 118 18.14 -8.85 2.75
C GLU A 118 16.93 -8.99 3.68
N GLY A 119 16.37 -7.87 4.17
CA GLY A 119 15.14 -7.88 4.95
C GLY A 119 13.96 -8.42 4.15
N LYS A 120 13.82 -8.04 2.88
CA LYS A 120 12.80 -8.56 1.97
C LYS A 120 12.96 -10.07 1.75
N ARG A 121 14.19 -10.55 1.55
CA ARG A 121 14.47 -11.99 1.39
C ARG A 121 14.08 -12.79 2.64
N ARG A 122 14.37 -12.28 3.84
CA ARG A 122 13.95 -12.94 5.09
C ARG A 122 12.44 -13.03 5.23
N LEU A 123 11.72 -11.96 4.91
CA LEU A 123 10.27 -11.97 4.91
C LEU A 123 9.70 -12.95 3.86
N ALA A 124 10.30 -13.00 2.67
CA ALA A 124 9.88 -13.94 1.63
C ALA A 124 9.99 -15.41 2.04
N LEU A 125 10.89 -15.77 2.97
CA LEU A 125 11.00 -17.14 3.50
C LEU A 125 9.78 -17.56 4.35
N THR A 126 8.95 -16.63 4.79
CA THR A 126 7.70 -16.92 5.51
C THR A 126 6.51 -17.16 4.58
N LEU A 127 6.69 -16.97 3.28
CA LEU A 127 5.65 -17.11 2.26
C LEU A 127 5.67 -18.51 1.64
N ALA A 128 4.56 -18.93 1.05
CA ALA A 128 4.52 -20.17 0.30
C ALA A 128 5.39 -20.07 -0.98
N PRO A 129 6.02 -21.17 -1.43
CA PRO A 129 6.80 -21.18 -2.66
C PRO A 129 5.98 -20.67 -3.86
N GLY A 130 6.51 -19.64 -4.55
CA GLY A 130 5.85 -19.04 -5.72
C GLY A 130 4.67 -18.10 -5.39
N GLU A 131 4.40 -17.82 -4.12
CA GLU A 131 3.37 -16.89 -3.72
C GLU A 131 3.75 -15.45 -4.13
N ILE A 132 2.83 -14.76 -4.81
CA ILE A 132 2.96 -13.34 -5.12
C ILE A 132 2.71 -12.55 -3.83
N ALA A 133 3.67 -11.72 -3.42
CA ALA A 133 3.53 -10.93 -2.20
C ALA A 133 4.26 -9.59 -2.27
N CYS A 134 3.74 -8.63 -1.52
CA CYS A 134 4.40 -7.35 -1.26
C CYS A 134 4.35 -7.01 0.23
N VAL A 135 5.22 -6.10 0.67
CA VAL A 135 5.33 -5.66 2.07
C VAL A 135 4.92 -4.21 2.21
N ASP A 136 4.13 -3.94 3.23
CA ASP A 136 3.67 -2.61 3.62
C ASP A 136 3.62 -2.44 5.14
N MET A 137 2.99 -1.36 5.59
CA MET A 137 2.89 -1.06 7.02
C MET A 137 1.45 -0.92 7.53
N GLU A 138 0.42 -0.97 6.68
CA GLU A 138 -0.94 -0.61 7.07
C GLU A 138 -2.01 -1.63 6.68
N SER A 139 -1.80 -2.48 5.67
CA SER A 139 -2.84 -3.34 5.09
C SER A 139 -3.57 -4.18 6.14
N SER A 140 -2.85 -4.85 7.02
CA SER A 140 -3.48 -5.71 8.05
C SER A 140 -4.29 -4.91 9.07
N ALA A 141 -3.84 -3.71 9.43
CA ALA A 141 -4.57 -2.83 10.35
C ALA A 141 -5.89 -2.35 9.71
N VAL A 142 -5.85 -1.96 8.44
CA VAL A 142 -7.03 -1.56 7.68
C VAL A 142 -7.99 -2.74 7.53
N ALA A 143 -7.50 -3.90 7.11
CA ALA A 143 -8.31 -5.11 6.92
C ALA A 143 -9.01 -5.54 8.22
N ARG A 144 -8.28 -5.55 9.34
CA ARG A 144 -8.82 -5.89 10.65
C ARG A 144 -9.90 -4.91 11.09
N ALA A 145 -9.67 -3.60 10.98
CA ALA A 145 -10.66 -2.60 11.34
C ALA A 145 -11.95 -2.72 10.52
N CYS A 146 -11.86 -3.10 9.25
CA CYS A 146 -13.01 -3.37 8.40
C CYS A 146 -13.74 -4.65 8.81
N ALA A 147 -13.00 -5.75 9.02
CA ALA A 147 -13.57 -7.04 9.39
C ALA A 147 -14.35 -6.97 10.72
N GLU A 148 -13.82 -6.29 11.74
CA GLU A 148 -14.46 -6.09 13.02
C GLU A 148 -15.79 -5.32 12.93
N ARG A 149 -15.97 -4.49 11.89
CA ARG A 149 -17.19 -3.71 11.67
C ARG A 149 -18.08 -4.25 10.55
N GLY A 150 -17.71 -5.39 9.95
CA GLY A 150 -18.44 -5.95 8.82
C GLY A 150 -18.44 -5.08 7.56
N VAL A 151 -17.46 -4.18 7.42
CA VAL A 151 -17.33 -3.31 6.23
C VAL A 151 -16.62 -4.09 5.13
N PRO A 152 -17.23 -4.27 3.94
CA PRO A 152 -16.56 -4.89 2.80
C PRO A 152 -15.30 -4.11 2.43
N PHE A 153 -14.18 -4.81 2.21
CA PHE A 153 -12.91 -4.16 1.88
C PHE A 153 -12.11 -4.89 0.80
N LEU A 154 -11.28 -4.12 0.12
CA LEU A 154 -10.25 -4.56 -0.81
C LEU A 154 -8.97 -3.78 -0.52
N ILE A 155 -7.83 -4.46 -0.58
CA ILE A 155 -6.52 -3.81 -0.49
C ILE A 155 -5.80 -3.95 -1.83
N VAL A 156 -5.27 -2.83 -2.34
CA VAL A 156 -4.47 -2.77 -3.56
C VAL A 156 -3.18 -2.02 -3.29
N ARG A 157 -2.06 -2.64 -3.63
CA ARG A 157 -0.73 -2.04 -3.47
C ARG A 157 -0.06 -1.90 -4.84
N CYS A 158 0.61 -0.77 -5.05
CA CYS A 158 1.47 -0.59 -6.20
C CYS A 158 2.93 -0.73 -5.77
N VAL A 159 3.68 -1.57 -6.48
CA VAL A 159 5.08 -1.85 -6.16
C VAL A 159 5.94 -0.62 -6.45
N SER A 160 6.59 -0.07 -5.45
CA SER A 160 7.48 1.10 -5.54
C SER A 160 8.97 0.74 -5.59
N ASP A 161 9.33 -0.43 -5.06
CA ASP A 161 10.71 -0.88 -4.96
C ASP A 161 10.82 -2.40 -5.08
N LEU A 162 11.88 -2.85 -5.76
CA LEU A 162 12.05 -4.23 -6.17
C LEU A 162 12.52 -5.12 -5.02
N PHE A 163 12.32 -6.44 -5.18
CA PHE A 163 12.72 -7.49 -4.24
C PHE A 163 14.21 -7.47 -3.91
N ALA A 164 15.07 -7.27 -4.92
CA ALA A 164 16.52 -7.29 -4.79
C ALA A 164 17.14 -5.89 -4.62
N GLU A 165 16.34 -4.87 -4.30
CA GLU A 165 16.77 -3.48 -4.24
C GLU A 165 16.81 -2.97 -2.80
N ASP A 166 17.93 -2.32 -2.44
CA ASP A 166 18.02 -1.53 -1.22
C ASP A 166 17.43 -0.14 -1.45
N LEU A 167 16.70 0.38 -0.47
CA LEU A 167 16.23 1.77 -0.52
C LEU A 167 17.43 2.74 -0.37
N PRO A 168 17.36 3.93 -0.97
CA PRO A 168 18.48 4.86 -1.04
C PRO A 168 18.93 5.44 0.31
N VAL A 169 18.06 5.37 1.31
CA VAL A 169 18.29 5.79 2.70
C VAL A 169 17.54 4.89 3.67
N ASP A 170 17.97 4.86 4.92
CA ASP A 170 17.22 4.20 5.99
C ASP A 170 16.10 5.12 6.48
N PHE A 171 14.90 4.92 5.96
CA PHE A 171 13.71 5.71 6.32
C PHE A 171 13.33 5.58 7.79
N ASN A 172 13.67 4.47 8.45
CA ASN A 172 13.36 4.27 9.87
C ASN A 172 14.15 5.24 10.75
N ARG A 173 15.41 5.54 10.39
CA ARG A 173 16.23 6.55 11.06
C ARG A 173 15.78 7.98 10.77
N CYS A 174 15.01 8.17 9.72
CA CYS A 174 14.49 9.48 9.33
C CYS A 174 13.15 9.83 9.98
N ARG A 175 12.59 8.98 10.86
CA ARG A 175 11.32 9.24 11.54
C ARG A 175 11.46 10.34 12.60
N GLY A 176 10.40 11.15 12.74
CA GLY A 176 10.21 12.09 13.83
C GLY A 176 9.68 11.41 15.10
N ALA A 177 9.53 12.20 16.16
CA ALA A 177 8.91 11.74 17.41
C ALA A 177 7.42 11.37 17.24
N ASP A 178 6.78 11.89 16.20
CA ASP A 178 5.40 11.61 15.80
C ASP A 178 5.26 10.32 14.95
N GLY A 179 6.36 9.59 14.75
CA GLY A 179 6.44 8.37 13.94
C GLY A 179 6.38 8.60 12.42
N ARG A 180 6.26 9.85 11.95
CA ARG A 180 6.25 10.17 10.51
C ARG A 180 7.65 10.34 9.96
N VAL A 181 7.84 10.04 8.68
CA VAL A 181 9.11 10.31 8.00
C VAL A 181 9.32 11.83 7.90
N ASN A 182 10.45 12.30 8.44
CA ASN A 182 10.86 13.70 8.39
C ASN A 182 11.71 13.95 7.14
N ASN A 183 11.18 14.71 6.18
CA ASN A 183 11.84 15.00 4.92
C ASN A 183 13.20 15.69 5.09
N LEU A 184 13.38 16.54 6.11
CA LEU A 184 14.67 17.18 6.39
C LEU A 184 15.72 16.16 6.81
N LYS A 185 15.34 15.16 7.62
CA LYS A 185 16.24 14.05 7.99
C LYS A 185 16.57 13.18 6.79
N VAL A 186 15.61 12.94 5.87
CA VAL A 186 15.85 12.20 4.62
C VAL A 186 16.87 12.95 3.76
N ILE A 187 16.69 14.24 3.56
CA ILE A 187 17.62 15.09 2.80
C ILE A 187 19.01 15.09 3.48
N ALA A 188 19.05 15.29 4.80
CA ALA A 188 20.29 15.29 5.56
C ALA A 188 21.04 13.95 5.46
N SER A 189 20.33 12.81 5.46
CA SER A 189 20.92 11.48 5.33
C SER A 189 21.50 11.22 3.94
N ALA A 190 21.05 11.94 2.92
CA ALA A 190 21.53 11.84 1.55
C ALA A 190 22.67 12.82 1.24
N ILE A 191 22.92 13.83 2.10
CA ILE A 191 24.01 14.81 1.92
C ILE A 191 25.36 14.07 1.91
N GLY A 192 26.20 14.39 0.91
CA GLY A 192 27.50 13.75 0.74
C GLY A 192 27.45 12.36 0.05
N ARG A 193 26.26 11.88 -0.33
CA ARG A 193 26.08 10.61 -1.05
C ARG A 193 25.30 10.82 -2.35
N PRO A 194 25.97 11.12 -3.49
CA PRO A 194 25.30 11.39 -4.77
C PRO A 194 24.38 10.26 -5.24
N SER A 195 24.75 9.00 -4.94
CA SER A 195 23.92 7.82 -5.24
C SER A 195 22.58 7.83 -4.49
N SER A 196 22.58 8.25 -3.23
CA SER A 196 21.35 8.36 -2.43
C SER A 196 20.42 9.45 -2.97
N ILE A 197 20.97 10.59 -3.41
CA ILE A 197 20.17 11.66 -4.03
C ILE A 197 19.52 11.16 -5.32
N LYS A 198 20.29 10.50 -6.20
CA LYS A 198 19.75 9.90 -7.43
C LYS A 198 18.65 8.87 -7.13
N GLY A 199 18.88 8.01 -6.14
CA GLY A 199 17.92 7.00 -5.71
C GLY A 199 16.62 7.62 -5.15
N LEU A 200 16.71 8.71 -4.38
CA LEU A 200 15.52 9.42 -3.88
C LEU A 200 14.71 10.07 -5.01
N LEU A 201 15.38 10.63 -6.02
CA LEU A 201 14.70 11.19 -7.19
C LEU A 201 14.00 10.09 -7.99
N GLU A 202 14.64 8.95 -8.16
CA GLU A 202 14.03 7.79 -8.82
C GLU A 202 12.83 7.25 -8.04
N LEU A 203 12.95 7.10 -6.72
CA LEU A 203 11.84 6.66 -5.87
C LEU A 203 10.65 7.63 -5.95
N ARG A 204 10.92 8.94 -6.04
CA ARG A 204 9.87 9.95 -6.26
C ARG A 204 9.15 9.77 -7.60
N LYS A 205 9.88 9.49 -8.68
CA LYS A 205 9.27 9.22 -10.01
C LYS A 205 8.39 7.97 -9.95
N ARG A 206 8.90 6.90 -9.34
CA ARG A 206 8.14 5.65 -9.16
C ARG A 206 6.87 5.87 -8.34
N ALA A 207 6.93 6.68 -7.28
CA ALA A 207 5.76 7.04 -6.48
C ALA A 207 4.69 7.78 -7.32
N MET A 208 5.08 8.62 -8.26
CA MET A 208 4.13 9.28 -9.18
C MET A 208 3.45 8.26 -10.10
N ILE A 209 4.22 7.37 -10.71
CA ILE A 209 3.69 6.28 -11.56
C ILE A 209 2.73 5.39 -10.75
N CYS A 210 3.11 5.01 -9.54
CA CYS A 210 2.26 4.20 -8.67
C CYS A 210 0.95 4.92 -8.32
N SER A 211 1.00 6.22 -8.02
CA SER A 211 -0.20 7.01 -7.72
C SER A 211 -1.17 7.05 -8.91
N GLU A 212 -0.66 7.19 -10.13
CA GLU A 212 -1.48 7.19 -11.35
C GLU A 212 -2.12 5.82 -11.62
N LYS A 213 -1.36 4.74 -11.47
CA LYS A 213 -1.87 3.37 -11.63
C LYS A 213 -2.93 3.01 -10.58
N LEU A 214 -2.74 3.45 -9.33
CA LEU A 214 -3.73 3.28 -8.28
C LEU A 214 -5.01 4.06 -8.60
N ALA A 215 -4.91 5.28 -9.14
CA ALA A 215 -6.07 6.06 -9.54
C ALA A 215 -6.83 5.41 -10.70
N ASP A 216 -6.15 4.89 -11.73
CA ASP A 216 -6.79 4.13 -12.83
C ASP A 216 -7.52 2.88 -12.28
N PHE A 217 -6.89 2.13 -11.37
CA PHE A 217 -7.56 1.00 -10.73
C PHE A 217 -8.83 1.40 -9.98
N VAL A 218 -8.77 2.49 -9.19
CA VAL A 218 -9.92 3.02 -8.45
C VAL A 218 -11.05 3.40 -9.40
N GLY A 219 -10.75 4.14 -10.48
CA GLY A 219 -11.72 4.54 -11.49
C GLY A 219 -12.44 3.34 -12.12
N ARG A 220 -11.70 2.30 -12.50
CA ARG A 220 -12.27 1.06 -13.05
C ARG A 220 -13.08 0.30 -12.02
N LEU A 221 -12.61 0.20 -10.76
CA LEU A 221 -13.36 -0.47 -9.70
C LEU A 221 -14.69 0.22 -9.43
N LEU A 222 -14.73 1.54 -9.46
CA LEU A 222 -15.98 2.29 -9.31
C LEU A 222 -16.97 1.95 -10.41
N SER A 223 -16.52 1.79 -11.65
CA SER A 223 -17.38 1.40 -12.78
C SER A 223 -17.90 -0.03 -12.67
N GLU A 224 -17.18 -0.92 -11.98
CA GLU A 224 -17.58 -2.32 -11.77
C GLU A 224 -18.58 -2.53 -10.63
N ILE A 225 -18.64 -1.64 -9.64
CA ILE A 225 -19.44 -1.81 -8.42
C ILE A 225 -20.63 -0.84 -8.33
N VAL A 226 -20.77 0.09 -9.29
CA VAL A 226 -21.92 0.99 -9.46
C VAL A 226 -22.91 0.39 -10.42
#